data_f1b6103e045c1a008d429a1835504c1e
#
_entry.id   f1b6103e045c1a008d429a1835504c1e
#
_cell.length_a   1.000
_cell.length_b   1.000
_cell.length_c   1.000
_cell.angle_alpha   90.00
_cell.angle_beta   90.00
_cell.angle_gamma   90.00
#
_symmetry.space_group_name_H-M   'P 1'
#
loop_
_entity.id
_entity.type
_entity.pdbx_description
1 polymer ?
#
loop_
_entity_poly.entity_id
_entity_poly.type
_entity_poly.pdbx_seq_one_letter_code
_entity_poly.pdbx_strand_id
1 'polypeptide(L)'
;SIILDEKDPASCPDIMPLEFSGNGRGDYRESSIEIDGKSVDFRFVSSRIFKGIPPMTQGLPQAKDGEETLEIVLEQPGSRLKLYYTVFETVLTRRVVLENTGDAPLQLHKLMSFCVDIFGDFEMTSFHGNWIAEMRPHKQAVTGGRVVNESSTGFSSFRHQPGFLLSEPCATEEFGQ
;
A
#
# COMPACT_ATOMS: atom_id res chain seq x y z
N SER A 1 -1.23 -3.99 -13.98
CA SER A 1 -2.19 -5.10 -14.17
C SER A 1 -1.39 -6.36 -14.49
N ILE A 2 -1.51 -7.34 -13.61
CA ILE A 2 -0.89 -8.65 -13.81
C ILE A 2 -1.81 -9.42 -14.72
N ILE A 3 -1.33 -9.73 -15.90
CA ILE A 3 -1.96 -10.72 -16.76
C ILE A 3 -1.43 -12.06 -16.30
N LEU A 4 -2.27 -12.83 -15.59
CA LEU A 4 -1.95 -14.22 -15.28
C LEU A 4 -1.91 -15.00 -16.60
N ASP A 5 -0.92 -15.87 -16.75
CA ASP A 5 -0.77 -16.71 -17.93
C ASP A 5 -1.96 -17.68 -17.98
N GLU A 6 -2.73 -17.64 -19.07
CA GLU A 6 -3.88 -18.52 -19.31
C GLU A 6 -3.53 -20.03 -19.39
N LYS A 7 -2.26 -20.39 -19.24
CA LYS A 7 -1.77 -21.75 -19.46
C LYS A 7 -1.77 -22.65 -18.24
N ASP A 8 -2.06 -22.14 -17.07
CA ASP A 8 -2.14 -22.99 -15.87
C ASP A 8 -3.57 -23.05 -15.28
N PRO A 9 -4.40 -24.00 -15.73
CA PRO A 9 -5.77 -24.16 -15.23
C PRO A 9 -5.83 -24.72 -13.80
N ALA A 10 -4.71 -25.10 -13.21
CA ALA A 10 -4.68 -25.65 -11.85
C ALA A 10 -4.43 -24.57 -10.77
N SER A 11 -3.87 -23.44 -11.13
CA SER A 11 -3.85 -22.26 -10.29
C SER A 11 -5.18 -21.52 -10.48
N CYS A 12 -5.74 -20.88 -9.49
CA CYS A 12 -6.94 -20.04 -9.65
C CYS A 12 -6.62 -18.85 -10.56
N PRO A 13 -6.58 -19.04 -11.91
CA PRO A 13 -5.98 -18.08 -12.83
C PRO A 13 -6.81 -16.83 -13.03
N ASP A 14 -8.08 -16.88 -12.64
CA ASP A 14 -9.04 -15.83 -12.94
C ASP A 14 -9.16 -14.78 -11.82
N ILE A 15 -8.38 -14.91 -10.75
CA ILE A 15 -8.42 -13.95 -9.65
C ILE A 15 -7.25 -12.98 -9.80
N MET A 16 -7.49 -11.91 -10.55
CA MET A 16 -6.59 -10.77 -10.51
C MET A 16 -6.59 -10.20 -9.08
N PRO A 17 -5.41 -10.05 -8.44
CA PRO A 17 -5.33 -9.42 -7.15
C PRO A 17 -6.00 -8.05 -7.16
N LEU A 18 -6.85 -7.79 -6.18
CA LEU A 18 -7.51 -6.49 -6.08
C LEU A 18 -6.48 -5.44 -5.64
N GLU A 19 -6.50 -4.30 -6.28
CA GLU A 19 -5.67 -3.15 -5.90
C GLU A 19 -5.90 -2.73 -4.43
N PHE A 20 -7.11 -2.94 -3.94
CA PHE A 20 -7.47 -2.72 -2.57
C PHE A 20 -8.33 -3.88 -2.07
N SER A 21 -7.68 -4.89 -1.51
CA SER A 21 -8.35 -6.11 -1.06
C SER A 21 -9.20 -5.89 0.18
N GLY A 22 -10.42 -6.40 0.15
CA GLY A 22 -11.30 -6.46 1.30
C GLY A 22 -11.36 -7.88 1.88
N ASN A 23 -11.67 -7.99 3.16
CA ASN A 23 -11.88 -9.28 3.80
C ASN A 23 -13.07 -10.03 3.17
N GLY A 24 -12.90 -11.33 2.89
CA GLY A 24 -13.96 -12.20 2.39
C GLY A 24 -14.22 -12.14 0.88
N ARG A 25 -13.34 -11.58 0.08
CA ARG A 25 -13.50 -11.44 -1.38
C ARG A 25 -12.77 -12.48 -2.23
N GLY A 26 -12.28 -13.55 -1.63
CA GLY A 26 -11.52 -14.58 -2.34
C GLY A 26 -10.05 -14.22 -2.60
N ASP A 27 -9.62 -13.03 -2.24
CA ASP A 27 -8.22 -12.67 -2.21
C ASP A 27 -7.60 -13.19 -0.91
N TYR A 28 -6.72 -14.16 -1.00
CA TYR A 28 -6.09 -14.82 0.16
C TYR A 28 -4.96 -14.01 0.80
N ARG A 29 -4.67 -12.84 0.26
CA ARG A 29 -3.74 -11.88 0.87
C ARG A 29 -4.37 -11.24 2.11
N GLU A 30 -3.54 -10.57 2.87
CA GLU A 30 -4.02 -9.79 3.99
C GLU A 30 -4.94 -8.66 3.51
N SER A 31 -6.12 -8.52 4.12
CA SER A 31 -7.07 -7.48 3.73
C SER A 31 -6.50 -6.08 3.95
N SER A 32 -6.70 -5.18 2.99
CA SER A 32 -6.28 -3.79 3.09
C SER A 32 -7.18 -2.93 3.98
N ILE A 33 -8.40 -3.42 4.25
CA ILE A 33 -9.38 -2.70 5.08
C ILE A 33 -10.23 -3.68 5.89
N GLU A 34 -10.49 -3.31 7.14
CA GLU A 34 -11.39 -4.03 8.05
C GLU A 34 -12.31 -3.06 8.77
N ILE A 35 -13.61 -3.20 8.55
CA ILE A 35 -14.68 -2.37 9.14
C ILE A 35 -15.65 -3.29 9.87
N ASP A 36 -15.96 -2.97 11.14
CA ASP A 36 -16.95 -3.66 11.98
C ASP A 36 -16.74 -5.19 12.08
N GLY A 37 -15.55 -5.69 11.82
CA GLY A 37 -15.25 -7.12 11.79
C GLY A 37 -16.00 -7.88 10.69
N LYS A 38 -16.52 -7.19 9.68
CA LYS A 38 -17.28 -7.76 8.57
C LYS A 38 -16.47 -7.77 7.28
N SER A 39 -16.88 -8.64 6.36
CA SER A 39 -16.39 -8.57 4.99
C SER A 39 -16.88 -7.28 4.33
N VAL A 40 -16.01 -6.68 3.51
CA VAL A 40 -16.29 -5.46 2.77
C VAL A 40 -16.42 -5.76 1.28
N ASP A 41 -17.30 -5.04 0.60
CA ASP A 41 -17.56 -5.19 -0.83
C ASP A 41 -17.58 -3.82 -1.51
N PHE A 42 -16.42 -3.18 -1.56
CA PHE A 42 -16.26 -1.93 -2.28
C PHE A 42 -16.31 -2.16 -3.79
N ARG A 43 -17.21 -1.46 -4.46
CA ARG A 43 -17.40 -1.52 -5.92
C ARG A 43 -16.92 -0.23 -6.56
N PHE A 44 -16.30 -0.36 -7.72
CA PHE A 44 -15.88 0.77 -8.52
C PHE A 44 -17.08 1.64 -8.92
N VAL A 45 -16.94 2.94 -8.72
CA VAL A 45 -17.95 3.95 -9.10
C VAL A 45 -17.43 4.83 -10.22
N SER A 46 -16.25 5.42 -10.03
CA SER A 46 -15.67 6.34 -11.01
C SER A 46 -14.17 6.49 -10.83
N SER A 47 -13.54 7.00 -11.87
CA SER A 47 -12.16 7.47 -11.80
C SER A 47 -12.00 8.77 -12.59
N ARG A 48 -11.02 9.58 -12.20
CA ARG A 48 -10.64 10.79 -12.92
C ARG A 48 -9.16 11.09 -12.74
N ILE A 49 -8.59 11.76 -13.73
CA ILE A 49 -7.24 12.30 -13.66
C ILE A 49 -7.36 13.83 -13.62
N PHE A 50 -6.57 14.45 -12.76
CA PHE A 50 -6.48 15.91 -12.67
C PHE A 50 -5.05 16.35 -12.38
N LYS A 51 -4.73 17.59 -12.73
CA LYS A 51 -3.39 18.16 -12.50
C LYS A 51 -3.21 18.51 -11.03
N GLY A 52 -1.98 18.30 -10.55
CA GLY A 52 -1.57 18.60 -9.18
C GLY A 52 -1.95 17.53 -8.18
N ILE A 53 -1.95 17.88 -6.93
CA ILE A 53 -2.19 17.01 -5.77
C ILE A 53 -3.64 17.05 -5.30
N PRO A 54 -4.14 15.97 -4.67
CA PRO A 54 -5.49 15.96 -4.13
C PRO A 54 -5.63 16.92 -2.93
N PRO A 55 -6.85 17.43 -2.65
CA PRO A 55 -7.12 18.24 -1.47
C PRO A 55 -6.68 17.53 -0.19
N MET A 56 -6.06 18.26 0.72
CA MET A 56 -5.54 17.70 1.95
C MET A 56 -6.45 17.92 3.14
N THR A 57 -6.42 16.97 4.05
CA THR A 57 -6.94 17.17 5.40
C THR A 57 -5.96 18.05 6.18
N GLN A 58 -6.45 19.09 6.81
CA GLN A 58 -5.64 20.01 7.61
C GLN A 58 -4.83 19.25 8.68
N GLY A 59 -3.56 19.59 8.83
CA GLY A 59 -2.67 19.03 9.85
C GLY A 59 -1.94 17.74 9.47
N LEU A 60 -2.14 17.22 8.26
CA LEU A 60 -1.38 16.07 7.75
C LEU A 60 -0.22 16.50 6.85
N PRO A 61 0.89 15.74 6.85
CA PRO A 61 1.99 15.99 5.94
C PRO A 61 1.53 15.83 4.48
N GLN A 62 2.07 16.66 3.60
CA GLN A 62 1.73 16.66 2.19
C GLN A 62 2.97 16.84 1.33
N ALA A 63 3.08 16.03 0.27
CA ALA A 63 3.99 16.32 -0.82
C ALA A 63 3.49 17.55 -1.59
N LYS A 64 4.41 18.30 -2.21
CA LYS A 64 4.11 19.49 -3.01
C LYS A 64 4.54 19.23 -4.46
N ASP A 65 3.98 20.03 -5.36
CA ASP A 65 4.38 20.05 -6.78
C ASP A 65 4.19 18.71 -7.53
N GLY A 66 3.14 17.96 -7.19
CA GLY A 66 2.73 16.78 -7.95
C GLY A 66 2.22 17.17 -9.34
N GLU A 67 2.52 16.36 -10.35
CA GLU A 67 2.18 16.63 -11.74
C GLU A 67 0.71 16.30 -12.02
N GLU A 68 0.34 15.05 -11.81
CA GLU A 68 -1.01 14.55 -12.03
C GLU A 68 -1.43 13.58 -10.94
N THR A 69 -2.73 13.54 -10.67
CA THR A 69 -3.34 12.62 -9.72
C THR A 69 -4.45 11.82 -10.38
N LEU A 70 -4.39 10.50 -10.24
CA LEU A 70 -5.51 9.60 -10.48
C LEU A 70 -6.31 9.46 -9.18
N GLU A 71 -7.58 9.79 -9.22
CA GLU A 71 -8.56 9.47 -8.17
C GLU A 71 -9.41 8.29 -8.61
N ILE A 72 -9.56 7.30 -7.75
CA ILE A 72 -10.48 6.17 -7.92
C ILE A 72 -11.47 6.20 -6.76
N VAL A 73 -12.75 6.15 -7.08
CA VAL A 73 -13.84 6.12 -6.09
C VAL A 73 -14.47 4.74 -6.07
N LEU A 74 -14.53 4.16 -4.90
CA LEU A 74 -15.17 2.89 -4.62
C LEU A 74 -16.25 3.11 -3.56
N GLU A 75 -17.37 2.41 -3.65
CA GLU A 75 -18.46 2.53 -2.69
C GLU A 75 -19.01 1.17 -2.25
N GLN A 76 -19.47 1.14 -1.02
CA GLN A 76 -20.38 0.13 -0.48
C GLN A 76 -21.43 0.81 0.39
N PRO A 77 -22.52 0.13 0.77
CA PRO A 77 -23.52 0.71 1.67
C PRO A 77 -22.89 1.28 2.94
N GLY A 78 -23.11 2.58 3.20
CA GLY A 78 -22.65 3.30 4.38
C GLY A 78 -21.18 3.78 4.34
N SER A 79 -20.43 3.51 3.28
CA SER A 79 -19.05 4.00 3.19
C SER A 79 -18.55 4.19 1.76
N ARG A 80 -17.65 5.16 1.61
CA ARG A 80 -16.96 5.48 0.36
C ARG A 80 -15.46 5.48 0.59
N LEU A 81 -14.73 4.88 -0.34
CA LEU A 81 -13.29 4.81 -0.35
C LEU A 81 -12.77 5.60 -1.56
N LYS A 82 -11.80 6.49 -1.33
CA LYS A 82 -11.09 7.21 -2.38
C LYS A 82 -9.63 6.83 -2.35
N LEU A 83 -9.12 6.38 -3.48
CA LEU A 83 -7.71 6.07 -3.70
C LEU A 83 -7.11 7.17 -4.58
N TYR A 84 -6.04 7.77 -4.13
CA TYR A 84 -5.31 8.79 -4.88
C TYR A 84 -3.90 8.30 -5.19
N TYR A 85 -3.52 8.38 -6.46
CA TYR A 85 -2.18 8.11 -6.94
C TYR A 85 -1.66 9.39 -7.58
N THR A 86 -0.65 9.99 -6.97
CA THR A 86 -0.04 11.22 -7.50
C THR A 86 1.36 10.92 -7.99
N VAL A 87 1.60 11.29 -9.25
CA VAL A 87 2.89 11.14 -9.92
C VAL A 87 3.70 12.41 -9.72
N PHE A 88 4.97 12.21 -9.42
CA PHE A 88 6.04 13.20 -9.43
C PHE A 88 7.11 12.69 -10.39
N GLU A 89 8.12 13.49 -10.70
CA GLU A 89 9.17 13.12 -11.64
C GLU A 89 9.76 11.71 -11.42
N THR A 90 10.04 11.34 -10.17
CA THR A 90 10.66 10.06 -9.81
C THR A 90 9.93 9.33 -8.68
N VAL A 91 8.81 9.85 -8.22
CA VAL A 91 8.10 9.33 -7.06
C VAL A 91 6.61 9.15 -7.38
N LEU A 92 6.05 8.07 -6.93
CA LEU A 92 4.61 7.83 -6.88
C LEU A 92 4.17 7.87 -5.42
N THR A 93 3.22 8.74 -5.09
CA THR A 93 2.57 8.72 -3.78
C THR A 93 1.19 8.09 -3.88
N ARG A 94 0.78 7.43 -2.82
CA ARG A 94 -0.56 6.88 -2.68
C ARG A 94 -1.19 7.31 -1.37
N ARG A 95 -2.46 7.67 -1.45
CA ARG A 95 -3.28 8.04 -0.29
C ARG A 95 -4.64 7.35 -0.37
N VAL A 96 -5.10 6.89 0.78
CA VAL A 96 -6.42 6.29 0.95
C VAL A 96 -7.25 7.18 1.87
N VAL A 97 -8.50 7.44 1.48
CA VAL A 97 -9.47 8.19 2.28
C VAL A 97 -10.74 7.36 2.42
N LEU A 98 -11.12 7.04 3.64
CA LEU A 98 -12.39 6.40 3.95
C LEU A 98 -13.37 7.46 4.47
N GLU A 99 -14.54 7.53 3.84
CA GLU A 99 -15.64 8.40 4.24
C GLU A 99 -16.79 7.54 4.78
N ASN A 100 -17.28 7.85 5.97
CA ASN A 100 -18.54 7.34 6.45
C ASN A 100 -19.68 8.11 5.78
N THR A 101 -20.46 7.45 4.95
CA THR A 101 -21.61 8.03 4.24
C THR A 101 -22.94 7.59 4.83
N GLY A 102 -22.92 6.78 5.89
CA GLY A 102 -24.09 6.34 6.63
C GLY A 102 -24.34 7.17 7.90
N ASP A 103 -25.44 6.91 8.55
CA ASP A 103 -25.86 7.62 9.78
C ASP A 103 -25.23 7.00 11.05
N ALA A 104 -24.74 5.76 10.97
CA ALA A 104 -24.13 5.08 12.10
C ALA A 104 -22.59 5.22 12.08
N PRO A 105 -21.94 5.26 13.24
CA PRO A 105 -20.48 5.24 13.31
C PRO A 105 -19.92 3.92 12.76
N LEU A 106 -18.79 4.00 12.06
CA LEU A 106 -18.02 2.84 11.59
C LEU A 106 -16.88 2.54 12.56
N GLN A 107 -16.70 1.28 12.91
CA GLN A 107 -15.54 0.84 13.67
C GLN A 107 -14.42 0.39 12.70
N LEU A 108 -13.44 1.23 12.50
CA LEU A 108 -12.30 0.96 11.64
C LEU A 108 -11.23 0.20 12.43
N HIS A 109 -10.94 -1.03 12.04
CA HIS A 109 -9.89 -1.85 12.65
C HIS A 109 -8.57 -1.76 11.87
N LYS A 110 -8.67 -1.60 10.56
CA LYS A 110 -7.50 -1.56 9.67
C LYS A 110 -7.78 -0.72 8.44
N LEU A 111 -6.79 0.05 8.03
CA LEU A 111 -6.78 0.76 6.77
C LEU A 111 -5.34 0.87 6.28
N MET A 112 -4.97 0.08 5.28
CA MET A 112 -3.67 0.15 4.65
C MET A 112 -3.61 1.29 3.65
N SER A 113 -2.48 1.98 3.61
CA SER A 113 -2.25 3.05 2.63
C SER A 113 -1.71 2.54 1.30
N PHE A 114 -1.10 1.35 1.29
CA PHE A 114 -0.45 0.82 0.10
C PHE A 114 -0.45 -0.72 0.09
N CYS A 115 -0.66 -1.30 -1.08
CA CYS A 115 -0.48 -2.71 -1.35
C CYS A 115 0.00 -2.84 -2.80
N VAL A 116 1.09 -3.53 -3.04
CA VAL A 116 1.66 -3.72 -4.37
C VAL A 116 2.23 -5.13 -4.49
N ASP A 117 2.00 -5.74 -5.64
CA ASP A 117 2.62 -7.01 -6.00
C ASP A 117 3.84 -6.73 -6.89
N ILE A 118 4.99 -7.19 -6.46
CA ILE A 118 6.26 -7.07 -7.20
C ILE A 118 6.78 -8.48 -7.44
N PHE A 119 7.16 -8.78 -8.68
CA PHE A 119 7.64 -10.11 -9.08
C PHE A 119 9.14 -10.09 -9.24
N GLY A 120 9.78 -11.09 -8.70
CA GLY A 120 11.22 -11.30 -8.76
C GLY A 120 11.76 -11.86 -7.45
N ASP A 121 13.05 -12.12 -7.44
CA ASP A 121 13.79 -12.50 -6.23
C ASP A 121 14.38 -11.23 -5.62
N PHE A 122 13.98 -10.88 -4.42
CA PHE A 122 14.38 -9.63 -3.77
C PHE A 122 15.03 -9.84 -2.42
N GLU A 123 15.91 -8.92 -2.08
CA GLU A 123 16.35 -8.64 -0.71
C GLU A 123 15.68 -7.37 -0.21
N MET A 124 15.19 -7.40 1.02
CA MET A 124 14.71 -6.22 1.71
C MET A 124 15.81 -5.68 2.62
N THR A 125 16.16 -4.41 2.43
CA THR A 125 17.02 -3.68 3.35
C THR A 125 16.17 -2.75 4.21
N SER A 126 16.12 -3.01 5.50
CA SER A 126 15.52 -2.14 6.52
C SER A 126 16.59 -1.44 7.35
N PHE A 127 16.21 -0.37 8.04
CA PHE A 127 17.14 0.45 8.78
C PHE A 127 16.74 0.50 10.25
N HIS A 128 17.67 0.10 11.11
CA HIS A 128 17.49 0.04 12.56
C HIS A 128 18.63 0.78 13.26
N GLY A 129 18.54 0.92 14.55
CA GLY A 129 19.63 1.53 15.29
C GLY A 129 19.28 1.84 16.73
N ASN A 130 20.18 2.59 17.33
CA ASN A 130 20.06 3.14 18.67
C ASN A 130 20.61 4.57 18.67
N TRP A 131 20.48 5.25 19.78
CA TRP A 131 21.11 6.55 19.98
C TRP A 131 22.61 6.51 19.62
N ILE A 132 23.05 7.44 18.77
CA ILE A 132 24.42 7.54 18.21
C ILE A 132 24.80 6.38 17.24
N ALA A 133 23.87 5.52 16.88
CA ALA A 133 24.11 4.39 15.97
C ALA A 133 22.88 4.11 15.12
N GLU A 134 22.30 5.17 14.55
CA GLU A 134 21.10 5.14 13.73
C GLU A 134 21.40 4.59 12.34
N MET A 135 20.33 4.26 11.60
CA MET A 135 20.38 3.91 10.18
C MET A 135 21.28 2.73 9.82
N ARG A 136 21.41 1.76 10.72
CA ARG A 136 22.14 0.53 10.41
C ARG A 136 21.33 -0.34 9.45
N PRO A 137 21.86 -0.65 8.28
CA PRO A 137 21.16 -1.49 7.32
C PRO A 137 21.10 -2.94 7.82
N HIS A 138 19.94 -3.54 7.66
CA HIS A 138 19.70 -4.97 7.87
C HIS A 138 19.11 -5.54 6.60
N LYS A 139 19.84 -6.44 5.96
CA LYS A 139 19.43 -7.12 4.73
C LYS A 139 18.89 -8.50 5.04
N GLN A 140 17.78 -8.84 4.40
CA GLN A 140 17.23 -10.19 4.46
C GLN A 140 16.55 -10.56 3.15
N ALA A 141 16.73 -11.82 2.73
CA ALA A 141 16.08 -12.34 1.53
C ALA A 141 14.55 -12.37 1.72
N VAL A 142 13.81 -11.91 0.73
CA VAL A 142 12.35 -12.03 0.68
C VAL A 142 12.02 -13.37 0.02
N THR A 143 12.03 -14.40 0.85
CA THR A 143 11.66 -15.77 0.45
C THR A 143 10.23 -16.08 0.90
N GLY A 144 9.80 -17.34 0.80
CA GLY A 144 8.49 -17.74 1.32
C GLY A 144 8.28 -17.33 2.77
N GLY A 145 7.09 -16.79 3.08
CA GLY A 145 6.71 -16.35 4.42
C GLY A 145 6.47 -14.83 4.50
N ARG A 146 6.46 -14.32 5.73
CA ARG A 146 6.20 -12.90 6.01
C ARG A 146 7.44 -12.23 6.57
N VAL A 147 7.82 -11.13 5.94
CA VAL A 147 8.85 -10.22 6.43
C VAL A 147 8.16 -8.95 6.93
N VAL A 148 8.51 -8.49 8.14
CA VAL A 148 7.85 -7.34 8.77
C VAL A 148 8.88 -6.31 9.19
N ASN A 149 8.61 -5.05 8.85
CA ASN A 149 9.29 -3.88 9.39
C ASN A 149 8.23 -3.00 10.09
N GLU A 150 8.16 -3.08 11.41
CA GLU A 150 7.12 -2.41 12.18
C GLU A 150 7.67 -1.67 13.39
N SER A 151 6.95 -0.65 13.85
CA SER A 151 7.23 0.07 15.08
C SER A 151 5.93 0.37 15.81
N SER A 152 5.92 0.11 17.11
CA SER A 152 4.80 0.44 18.01
C SER A 152 5.06 1.72 18.84
N THR A 153 6.09 2.49 18.50
CA THR A 153 6.46 3.70 19.27
C THR A 153 5.58 4.91 18.99
N GLY A 154 4.69 4.83 17.97
CA GLY A 154 3.78 5.91 17.61
C GLY A 154 4.43 7.05 16.80
N PHE A 155 5.72 7.00 16.55
CA PHE A 155 6.46 7.95 15.71
C PHE A 155 7.70 7.27 15.09
N SER A 156 8.20 7.83 14.00
CA SER A 156 9.46 7.39 13.39
C SER A 156 10.60 7.60 14.38
N SER A 157 11.40 6.58 14.59
CA SER A 157 12.49 6.62 15.56
C SER A 157 13.79 6.09 14.99
N PHE A 158 14.89 6.38 15.65
CA PHE A 158 16.19 5.82 15.32
C PHE A 158 16.27 4.29 15.48
N ARG A 159 15.31 3.68 16.15
CA ARG A 159 15.23 2.21 16.32
C ARG A 159 14.64 1.53 15.08
N HIS A 160 13.63 2.14 14.49
CA HIS A 160 12.91 1.60 13.34
C HIS A 160 12.56 2.72 12.37
N GLN A 161 13.17 2.71 11.22
CA GLN A 161 12.79 3.59 10.13
C GLN A 161 11.59 2.99 9.37
N PRO A 162 10.59 3.79 8.99
CA PRO A 162 9.43 3.29 8.26
C PRO A 162 9.73 2.91 6.81
N GLY A 163 10.85 3.39 6.27
CA GLY A 163 11.29 3.09 4.91
C GLY A 163 12.07 1.78 4.83
N PHE A 164 12.02 1.17 3.67
CA PHE A 164 12.86 0.04 3.30
C PHE A 164 13.24 0.15 1.82
N LEU A 165 14.30 -0.55 1.43
CA LEU A 165 14.69 -0.74 0.03
C LEU A 165 14.37 -2.16 -0.37
N LEU A 166 13.86 -2.33 -1.57
CA LEU A 166 13.74 -3.62 -2.24
C LEU A 166 14.72 -3.62 -3.40
N SER A 167 15.59 -4.61 -3.44
CA SER A 167 16.60 -4.72 -4.49
C SER A 167 16.79 -6.16 -4.91
N GLU A 168 17.23 -6.38 -6.14
CA GLU A 168 17.71 -7.70 -6.54
C GLU A 168 18.89 -8.14 -5.66
N PRO A 169 19.06 -9.46 -5.45
CA PRO A 169 20.25 -9.97 -4.80
C PRO A 169 21.51 -9.51 -5.56
N CYS A 170 22.50 -9.04 -4.81
CA CYS A 170 23.74 -8.48 -5.37
C CYS A 170 23.63 -7.12 -6.07
N ALA A 171 22.51 -6.41 -5.96
CA ALA A 171 22.41 -5.04 -6.45
C ALA A 171 23.41 -4.12 -5.75
N THR A 172 23.98 -3.19 -6.52
CA THR A 172 24.92 -2.16 -6.06
C THR A 172 24.39 -0.78 -6.42
N GLU A 173 25.08 0.30 -6.04
CA GLU A 173 24.73 1.67 -6.42
C GLU A 173 24.79 1.90 -7.94
N GLU A 174 25.55 1.08 -8.67
CA GLU A 174 25.75 1.23 -10.12
C GLU A 174 24.92 0.21 -10.92
N PHE A 175 24.57 -0.94 -10.34
CA PHE A 175 23.92 -2.04 -11.04
C PHE A 175 22.85 -2.68 -10.16
N GLY A 176 21.69 -2.97 -10.78
CA GLY A 176 20.56 -3.64 -10.18
C GLY A 176 19.32 -2.76 -10.13
N GLN A 177 18.22 -3.37 -9.71
CA GLN A 177 16.94 -2.70 -9.48
C GLN A 177 16.56 -2.74 -8.00
#